data_421d8dfd8b9099916dcf0a5699946a14
#
_entry.id   421d8dfd8b9099916dcf0a5699946a14
#
_cell.length_a   1.000
_cell.length_b   1.000
_cell.length_c   1.000
_cell.angle_alpha   90.00
_cell.angle_beta   90.00
_cell.angle_gamma   90.00
#
_symmetry.space_group_name_H-M   'P 1'
#
loop_
_entity.id
_entity.type
_entity.pdbx_description
1 polymer ?
#
loop_
_entity_poly.entity_id
_entity_poly.type
_entity_poly.pdbx_seq_one_letter_code
_entity_poly.pdbx_strand_id
1 'polypeptide(L)'
;MSEENKAVIHRLIEDLFNAGNLRLVDELISPDFIDHEEFPGLPPSREGLEQSISVFRGAFPDIRITIEDEMVAEGDRVAFHLTWRGTHRGEFMGIAATERPVEFTSTDIMRVEGGKLAEHWGSANIFAMMQQLGVIEEPTR
;
A
#
# COMPACT_ATOMS: atom_id res chain seq x y z
N MET A 1 -6.31 -21.40 -4.11
CA MET A 1 -4.99 -21.97 -4.44
C MET A 1 -3.97 -20.87 -4.49
N SER A 2 -2.68 -21.21 -4.36
CA SER A 2 -1.64 -20.19 -4.23
C SER A 2 -1.49 -19.30 -5.46
N GLU A 3 -1.55 -19.86 -6.67
CA GLU A 3 -1.43 -19.06 -7.89
C GLU A 3 -2.62 -18.12 -8.08
N GLU A 4 -3.82 -18.56 -7.72
CA GLU A 4 -5.02 -17.73 -7.77
C GLU A 4 -4.94 -16.59 -6.76
N ASN A 5 -4.44 -16.87 -5.57
CA ASN A 5 -4.28 -15.85 -4.53
C ASN A 5 -3.20 -14.83 -4.92
N LYS A 6 -2.09 -15.30 -5.51
CA LYS A 6 -1.06 -14.38 -6.04
C LYS A 6 -1.62 -13.49 -7.14
N ALA A 7 -2.50 -14.02 -7.99
CA ALA A 7 -3.14 -13.23 -9.04
C ALA A 7 -4.01 -12.12 -8.45
N VAL A 8 -4.70 -12.38 -7.34
CA VAL A 8 -5.47 -11.35 -6.63
C VAL A 8 -4.55 -10.23 -6.17
N ILE A 9 -3.38 -10.58 -5.60
CA ILE A 9 -2.40 -9.58 -5.15
C ILE A 9 -1.91 -8.73 -6.33
N HIS A 10 -1.61 -9.34 -7.48
CA HIS A 10 -1.21 -8.59 -8.67
C HIS A 10 -2.29 -7.60 -9.09
N ARG A 11 -3.56 -7.99 -9.08
CA ARG A 11 -4.66 -7.09 -9.43
C ARG A 11 -4.82 -5.97 -8.41
N LEU A 12 -4.65 -6.28 -7.13
CA LEU A 12 -4.69 -5.26 -6.09
C LEU A 12 -3.63 -4.18 -6.32
N ILE A 13 -2.40 -4.59 -6.58
CA ILE A 13 -1.29 -3.64 -6.75
C ILE A 13 -1.40 -2.89 -8.08
N GLU A 14 -1.57 -3.59 -9.21
CA GLU A 14 -1.54 -2.96 -10.52
C GLU A 14 -2.83 -2.20 -10.86
N ASP A 15 -3.98 -2.80 -10.60
CA ASP A 15 -5.24 -2.23 -11.07
C ASP A 15 -5.90 -1.32 -10.03
N LEU A 16 -5.82 -1.68 -8.75
CA LEU A 16 -6.45 -0.89 -7.71
C LEU A 16 -5.52 0.24 -7.23
N PHE A 17 -4.29 -0.09 -6.82
CA PHE A 17 -3.37 0.92 -6.30
C PHE A 17 -2.72 1.76 -7.40
N ASN A 18 -2.02 1.14 -8.34
CA ASN A 18 -1.29 1.88 -9.37
C ASN A 18 -2.21 2.59 -10.36
N ALA A 19 -3.24 1.92 -10.84
CA ALA A 19 -4.19 2.52 -11.76
C ALA A 19 -5.24 3.39 -11.06
N GLY A 20 -5.43 3.22 -9.75
CA GLY A 20 -6.42 3.98 -9.00
C GLY A 20 -7.87 3.65 -9.35
N ASN A 21 -8.12 2.43 -9.83
CA ASN A 21 -9.46 2.02 -10.23
C ASN A 21 -10.29 1.59 -9.01
N LEU A 22 -10.87 2.56 -8.32
CA LEU A 22 -11.63 2.33 -7.09
C LEU A 22 -12.89 1.50 -7.30
N ARG A 23 -13.32 1.29 -8.53
CA ARG A 23 -14.45 0.40 -8.83
C ARG A 23 -14.14 -1.05 -8.46
N LEU A 24 -12.85 -1.41 -8.39
CA LEU A 24 -12.43 -2.76 -8.05
C LEU A 24 -12.49 -3.06 -6.55
N VAL A 25 -12.73 -2.06 -5.72
CA VAL A 25 -12.79 -2.27 -4.25
C VAL A 25 -13.83 -3.33 -3.90
N ASP A 26 -15.04 -3.23 -4.43
CA ASP A 26 -16.09 -4.21 -4.13
C ASP A 26 -15.77 -5.60 -4.65
N GLU A 27 -15.03 -5.69 -5.77
CA GLU A 27 -14.66 -6.98 -6.35
C GLU A 27 -13.49 -7.64 -5.62
N LEU A 28 -12.48 -6.85 -5.24
CA LEU A 28 -11.22 -7.37 -4.72
C LEU A 28 -11.09 -7.34 -3.21
N ILE A 29 -11.91 -6.55 -2.52
CA ILE A 29 -11.81 -6.39 -1.06
C ILE A 29 -13.08 -6.90 -0.41
N SER A 30 -12.92 -7.79 0.58
CA SER A 30 -14.06 -8.29 1.36
C SER A 30 -14.72 -7.13 2.12
N PRO A 31 -16.07 -7.12 2.24
CA PRO A 31 -16.73 -6.14 3.09
C PRO A 31 -16.34 -6.28 4.57
N ASP A 32 -15.84 -7.45 4.97
CA ASP A 32 -15.39 -7.71 6.34
C ASP A 32 -13.87 -7.54 6.50
N PHE A 33 -13.21 -6.93 5.53
CA PHE A 33 -11.76 -6.72 5.53
C PHE A 33 -11.28 -6.03 6.80
N ILE A 34 -10.19 -6.55 7.36
CA ILE A 34 -9.52 -5.97 8.53
C ILE A 34 -8.07 -5.65 8.16
N ASP A 35 -7.64 -4.42 8.41
CA ASP A 35 -6.27 -4.00 8.20
C ASP A 35 -5.57 -3.89 9.55
N HIS A 36 -4.53 -4.70 9.73
CA HIS A 36 -3.73 -4.70 10.95
C HIS A 36 -2.58 -3.69 10.88
N GLU A 37 -2.33 -3.12 9.71
CA GLU A 37 -1.39 -2.01 9.56
C GLU A 37 -2.19 -0.72 9.69
N GLU A 38 -2.06 -0.04 10.84
CA GLU A 38 -2.84 1.16 11.10
C GLU A 38 -2.37 2.34 10.26
N PHE A 39 -3.32 3.04 9.65
CA PHE A 39 -3.08 4.32 9.00
C PHE A 39 -3.74 5.40 9.87
N PRO A 40 -2.99 6.39 10.36
CA PRO A 40 -3.54 7.39 11.28
C PRO A 40 -4.78 8.10 10.71
N GLY A 41 -5.84 8.14 11.52
CA GLY A 41 -7.07 8.82 11.14
C GLY A 41 -8.02 8.04 10.26
N LEU A 42 -7.66 6.81 9.86
CA LEU A 42 -8.53 5.98 9.02
C LEU A 42 -8.95 4.70 9.76
N PRO A 43 -10.17 4.22 9.52
CA PRO A 43 -10.63 2.98 10.14
C PRO A 43 -9.90 1.77 9.53
N PRO A 44 -9.71 0.68 10.31
CA PRO A 44 -9.05 -0.55 9.83
C PRO A 44 -9.99 -1.44 9.02
N SER A 45 -10.69 -0.87 8.07
CA SER A 45 -11.74 -1.50 7.29
C SER A 45 -11.53 -1.27 5.79
N ARG A 46 -12.44 -1.85 4.98
CA ARG A 46 -12.42 -1.64 3.53
C ARG A 46 -12.51 -0.16 3.17
N GLU A 47 -13.34 0.61 3.87
CA GLU A 47 -13.47 2.04 3.64
C GLU A 47 -12.16 2.78 3.95
N GLY A 48 -11.48 2.38 5.02
CA GLY A 48 -10.18 2.94 5.38
C GLY A 48 -9.11 2.66 4.34
N LEU A 49 -9.10 1.45 3.79
CA LEU A 49 -8.18 1.09 2.70
C LEU A 49 -8.45 1.94 1.46
N GLU A 50 -9.71 2.08 1.07
CA GLU A 50 -10.09 2.91 -0.07
C GLU A 50 -9.64 4.36 0.13
N GLN A 51 -9.87 4.90 1.33
CA GLN A 51 -9.44 6.25 1.67
C GLN A 51 -7.92 6.39 1.64
N SER A 52 -7.18 5.37 2.12
CA SER A 52 -5.72 5.40 2.10
C SER A 52 -5.17 5.44 0.68
N ILE A 53 -5.78 4.71 -0.25
CA ILE A 53 -5.40 4.75 -1.66
C ILE A 53 -5.55 6.17 -2.20
N SER A 54 -6.66 6.83 -1.90
CA SER A 54 -6.89 8.21 -2.32
C SER A 54 -5.89 9.18 -1.70
N VAL A 55 -5.54 8.99 -0.42
CA VAL A 55 -4.53 9.83 0.25
C VAL A 55 -3.18 9.70 -0.45
N PHE A 56 -2.71 8.47 -0.69
CA PHE A 56 -1.42 8.26 -1.35
C PHE A 56 -1.40 8.78 -2.78
N ARG A 57 -2.45 8.56 -3.53
CA ARG A 57 -2.52 9.02 -4.92
C ARG A 57 -2.66 10.55 -5.03
N GLY A 58 -3.31 11.18 -4.06
CA GLY A 58 -3.38 12.64 -4.00
C GLY A 58 -2.05 13.28 -3.63
N ALA A 59 -1.33 12.66 -2.69
CA ALA A 59 -0.02 13.16 -2.26
C ALA A 59 1.08 12.87 -3.27
N PHE A 60 1.02 11.71 -3.94
CA PHE A 60 2.00 11.25 -4.91
C PHE A 60 1.28 10.87 -6.21
N PRO A 61 0.92 11.85 -7.07
CA PRO A 61 0.12 11.57 -8.27
C PRO A 61 0.77 10.59 -9.24
N ASP A 62 2.10 10.51 -9.22
CA ASP A 62 2.88 9.59 -10.06
C ASP A 62 3.25 8.30 -9.33
N ILE A 63 2.56 7.97 -8.24
CA ILE A 63 2.92 6.81 -7.42
C ILE A 63 2.95 5.52 -8.24
N ARG A 64 4.01 4.74 -8.01
CA ARG A 64 4.16 3.43 -8.61
C ARG A 64 4.60 2.44 -7.54
N ILE A 65 3.83 1.40 -7.36
CA ILE A 65 4.14 0.33 -6.42
C ILE A 65 4.53 -0.89 -7.25
N THR A 66 5.71 -1.45 -6.94
CA THR A 66 6.25 -2.60 -7.66
C THR A 66 6.39 -3.77 -6.70
N ILE A 67 5.92 -4.94 -7.12
CA ILE A 67 6.14 -6.17 -6.36
C ILE A 67 7.57 -6.62 -6.67
N GLU A 68 8.39 -6.69 -5.63
CA GLU A 68 9.78 -7.11 -5.73
C GLU A 68 9.89 -8.59 -5.34
N ASP A 69 10.82 -9.31 -6.00
CA ASP A 69 11.07 -10.72 -5.74
C ASP A 69 9.84 -11.61 -5.93
N GLU A 70 9.96 -12.86 -5.50
CA GLU A 70 8.86 -13.81 -5.59
C GLU A 70 7.93 -13.67 -4.40
N MET A 71 6.64 -13.79 -4.65
CA MET A 71 5.67 -13.89 -3.57
C MET A 71 5.70 -15.30 -2.99
N VAL A 72 5.55 -15.38 -1.67
CA VAL A 72 5.50 -16.65 -0.93
C VAL A 72 4.08 -16.87 -0.46
N ALA A 73 3.48 -17.99 -0.83
CA ALA A 73 2.12 -18.29 -0.44
C ALA A 73 2.07 -19.60 0.34
N GLU A 74 1.29 -19.59 1.42
CA GLU A 74 1.01 -20.79 2.21
C GLU A 74 -0.44 -20.70 2.69
N GLY A 75 -1.24 -21.71 2.36
CA GLY A 75 -2.65 -21.69 2.68
C GLY A 75 -3.34 -20.54 1.97
N ASP A 76 -4.05 -19.71 2.73
CA ASP A 76 -4.78 -18.55 2.22
C ASP A 76 -3.98 -17.25 2.36
N ARG A 77 -2.70 -17.32 2.75
CA ARG A 77 -1.85 -16.14 2.98
C ARG A 77 -0.77 -16.02 1.93
N VAL A 78 -0.50 -14.78 1.53
CA VAL A 78 0.56 -14.45 0.58
C VAL A 78 1.43 -13.37 1.20
N ALA A 79 2.74 -13.60 1.26
CA ALA A 79 3.74 -12.65 1.74
C ALA A 79 4.53 -12.11 0.56
N PHE A 80 4.83 -10.81 0.57
CA PHE A 80 5.54 -10.18 -0.54
C PHE A 80 6.19 -8.87 -0.12
N HIS A 81 7.15 -8.42 -0.94
CA HIS A 81 7.81 -7.14 -0.78
C HIS A 81 7.34 -6.17 -1.84
N LEU A 82 7.20 -4.91 -1.45
CA LEU A 82 6.84 -3.83 -2.36
C LEU A 82 7.90 -2.73 -2.32
N THR A 83 8.12 -2.10 -3.46
CA THR A 83 8.82 -0.82 -3.54
C THR A 83 7.83 0.25 -3.97
N TRP A 84 7.80 1.34 -3.22
CA TRP A 84 6.92 2.49 -3.45
C TRP A 84 7.75 3.65 -3.96
N ARG A 85 7.36 4.21 -5.12
CA ARG A 85 8.05 5.36 -5.71
C ARG A 85 7.04 6.42 -6.09
N GLY A 86 7.40 7.67 -5.90
CA GLY A 86 6.56 8.78 -6.29
C GLY A 86 7.21 10.11 -5.98
N THR A 87 6.55 11.20 -6.39
CA THR A 87 6.98 12.56 -6.11
C THR A 87 5.92 13.24 -5.25
N HIS A 88 6.36 13.87 -4.16
CA HIS A 88 5.48 14.51 -3.19
C HIS A 88 4.94 15.83 -3.74
N ARG A 89 3.81 15.78 -4.42
CA ARG A 89 3.19 16.94 -5.09
C ARG A 89 1.88 17.41 -4.49
N GLY A 90 1.38 16.70 -3.48
CA GLY A 90 0.18 17.08 -2.74
C GLY A 90 0.41 16.91 -1.25
N GLU A 91 -0.46 17.49 -0.45
CA GLU A 91 -0.35 17.34 1.00
C GLU A 91 -0.41 15.87 1.42
N PHE A 92 0.48 15.46 2.32
CA PHE A 92 0.48 14.13 2.90
C PHE A 92 0.52 14.24 4.42
N MET A 93 -0.55 13.83 5.08
CA MET A 93 -0.65 13.81 6.55
C MET A 93 -0.26 15.14 7.19
N GLY A 94 -0.73 16.24 6.62
CA GLY A 94 -0.42 17.59 7.10
C GLY A 94 0.90 18.16 6.60
N ILE A 95 1.67 17.40 5.83
CA ILE A 95 2.94 17.86 5.26
C ILE A 95 2.66 18.46 3.88
N ALA A 96 2.93 19.75 3.72
CA ALA A 96 2.78 20.43 2.44
C ALA A 96 3.71 19.84 1.39
N ALA A 97 3.29 19.87 0.12
CA ALA A 97 4.07 19.34 -0.99
C ALA A 97 5.50 19.85 -1.01
N THR A 98 6.47 18.92 -1.01
CA THR A 98 7.90 19.23 -1.01
C THR A 98 8.52 19.16 -2.39
N GLU A 99 7.83 18.60 -3.39
CA GLU A 99 8.33 18.29 -4.73
C GLU A 99 9.52 17.30 -4.72
N ARG A 100 9.73 16.60 -3.61
CA ARG A 100 10.83 15.65 -3.48
C ARG A 100 10.40 14.25 -3.92
N PRO A 101 11.29 13.50 -4.57
CA PRO A 101 11.02 12.10 -4.86
C PRO A 101 11.15 11.25 -3.60
N VAL A 102 10.34 10.21 -3.50
CA VAL A 102 10.44 9.23 -2.43
C VAL A 102 10.58 7.84 -3.02
N GLU A 103 11.32 6.99 -2.31
CA GLU A 103 11.41 5.58 -2.61
C GLU A 103 11.56 4.85 -1.27
N PHE A 104 10.59 4.01 -0.95
CA PHE A 104 10.64 3.23 0.29
C PHE A 104 10.04 1.86 0.04
N THR A 105 10.28 0.94 0.97
CA THR A 105 9.84 -0.44 0.84
C THR A 105 8.81 -0.78 1.90
N SER A 106 8.03 -1.82 1.62
CA SER A 106 7.18 -2.45 2.63
C SER A 106 7.26 -3.96 2.49
N THR A 107 6.96 -4.64 3.58
CA THR A 107 6.76 -6.08 3.63
C THR A 107 5.33 -6.31 4.05
N ASP A 108 4.61 -7.11 3.29
CA ASP A 108 3.17 -7.26 3.46
C ASP A 108 2.79 -8.73 3.47
N ILE A 109 1.76 -9.04 4.25
CA ILE A 109 1.09 -10.34 4.23
C ILE A 109 -0.39 -10.07 4.03
N MET A 110 -1.00 -10.77 3.08
CA MET A 110 -2.42 -10.66 2.82
C MET A 110 -3.07 -12.02 2.88
N ARG A 111 -4.21 -12.09 3.54
CA ARG A 111 -5.07 -13.28 3.55
C ARG A 111 -6.15 -13.08 2.49
N VAL A 112 -6.27 -14.04 1.60
CA VAL A 112 -7.24 -14.00 0.49
C VAL A 112 -8.28 -15.08 0.73
N GLU A 113 -9.56 -14.73 0.64
CA GLU A 113 -10.66 -15.64 0.82
C GLU A 113 -11.71 -15.41 -0.26
N GLY A 114 -12.03 -16.46 -1.01
CA GLY A 114 -13.02 -16.36 -2.07
C GLY A 114 -12.65 -15.35 -3.17
N GLY A 115 -11.37 -15.21 -3.45
CA GLY A 115 -10.88 -14.26 -4.47
C GLY A 115 -10.84 -12.81 -4.00
N LYS A 116 -11.03 -12.56 -2.70
CA LYS A 116 -11.03 -11.22 -2.13
C LYS A 116 -10.03 -11.10 -0.99
N LEU A 117 -9.46 -9.90 -0.84
CA LEU A 117 -8.60 -9.58 0.29
C LEU A 117 -9.44 -9.53 1.56
N ALA A 118 -9.10 -10.37 2.54
CA ALA A 118 -9.83 -10.47 3.79
C ALA A 118 -9.08 -9.84 4.97
N GLU A 119 -7.76 -9.94 4.99
CA GLU A 119 -6.92 -9.33 6.03
C GLU A 119 -5.57 -8.91 5.46
N HIS A 120 -5.01 -7.88 6.07
CA HIS A 120 -3.69 -7.34 5.69
C HIS A 120 -2.86 -7.07 6.93
N TRP A 121 -1.62 -7.51 6.88
CA TRP A 121 -0.56 -7.14 7.83
C TRP A 121 0.56 -6.52 7.01
N GLY A 122 1.13 -5.44 7.49
CA GLY A 122 2.20 -4.79 6.74
C GLY A 122 3.08 -3.94 7.61
N SER A 123 4.28 -3.70 7.11
CA SER A 123 5.25 -2.81 7.74
C SER A 123 5.98 -2.07 6.64
N ALA A 124 5.77 -0.77 6.58
CA ALA A 124 6.40 0.10 5.60
C ALA A 124 7.51 0.92 6.25
N ASN A 125 8.56 1.20 5.50
CA ASN A 125 9.67 2.03 5.98
C ASN A 125 9.30 3.52 5.87
N ILE A 126 8.35 3.93 6.69
CA ILE A 126 7.87 5.30 6.73
C ILE A 126 8.96 6.25 7.24
N PHE A 127 9.85 5.77 8.11
CA PHE A 127 10.98 6.57 8.60
C PHE A 127 11.85 7.03 7.42
N ALA A 128 12.19 6.14 6.49
CA ALA A 128 12.95 6.50 5.30
C ALA A 128 12.22 7.52 4.44
N MET A 129 10.91 7.35 4.26
CA MET A 129 10.09 8.32 3.53
C MET A 129 10.15 9.70 4.19
N MET A 130 9.99 9.77 5.51
CA MET A 130 10.03 11.04 6.24
C MET A 130 11.40 11.73 6.13
N GLN A 131 12.48 10.96 6.13
CA GLN A 131 13.82 11.51 5.88
C GLN A 131 13.93 12.09 4.47
N GLN A 132 13.42 11.39 3.48
CA GLN A 132 13.44 11.83 2.09
C GLN A 132 12.61 13.10 1.87
N LEU A 133 11.52 13.25 2.60
CA LEU A 133 10.69 14.45 2.56
C LEU A 133 11.31 15.63 3.33
N GLY A 134 12.35 15.37 4.12
CA GLY A 134 13.00 16.39 4.91
C GLY A 134 12.29 16.74 6.21
N VAL A 135 11.32 15.92 6.63
CA VAL A 135 10.59 16.10 7.89
C VAL A 135 11.41 15.62 9.08
N ILE A 136 12.24 14.62 8.85
CA ILE A 136 13.16 14.07 9.85
C ILE A 136 14.57 14.24 9.30
N GLU A 137 15.49 14.73 10.14
CA GLU A 137 16.89 14.91 9.71
C GLU A 137 17.56 13.55 9.50
N GLU A 138 18.38 13.48 8.44
CA GLU A 138 19.22 12.32 8.23
C GLU A 138 20.36 12.32 9.25
N PRO A 139 20.80 11.14 9.74
CA PRO A 139 21.93 11.07 10.65
C PRO A 139 23.17 11.64 9.97
N THR A 140 23.91 12.49 10.67
CA THR A 140 25.21 12.98 10.20
C THR A 140 26.26 11.94 10.54
N ARG A 141 27.23 11.80 9.64
CA ARG A 141 28.36 10.88 9.85
C ARG A 141 29.57 11.63 10.39
#